data_42592f6ddd0fd2a498f3b8a7a954e7d2
#
_entry.id   42592f6ddd0fd2a498f3b8a7a954e7d2
#
_cell.length_a   1.000
_cell.length_b   1.000
_cell.length_c   1.000
_cell.angle_alpha   90.00
_cell.angle_beta   90.00
_cell.angle_gamma   90.00
#
_symmetry.space_group_name_H-M   'P 1'
#
loop_
_entity.id
_entity.type
_entity.pdbx_description
1 polymer ?
#
loop_
_entity_poly.entity_id
_entity_poly.type
_entity_poly.pdbx_seq_one_letter_code
_entity_poly.pdbx_strand_id
1 'polypeptide(L)'
;MEEFGLKEFFGKTWNQTEVDPHVIDIISNAKSVIDVGCGFNPYKPFCKNLIGVDIVNKKADFICDINYFDPPENKKFDVAICYGILHFNSYDWIRERLKWVLDNTTDNAQILIKVNPSSKEDQAEELRSSDVIWFNRWNHGLAQHFAEIYNLEVWNWREWRNPLDDSLRYKFDYRKIGHGL
;
A
#
# COMPACT_ATOMS: atom_id res chain seq x y z
N MET A 1 -12.83 -4.08 -15.67
CA MET A 1 -12.92 -5.21 -14.72
C MET A 1 -14.20 -4.99 -13.92
N GLU A 2 -15.11 -5.94 -13.93
CA GLU A 2 -16.37 -5.75 -13.22
C GLU A 2 -16.10 -5.68 -11.71
N GLU A 3 -16.56 -4.62 -11.10
CA GLU A 3 -16.42 -4.29 -9.67
C GLU A 3 -16.91 -5.42 -8.73
N PHE A 4 -17.80 -6.25 -9.21
CA PHE A 4 -18.44 -7.34 -8.47
C PHE A 4 -17.47 -8.49 -8.11
N GLY A 5 -16.59 -8.89 -9.02
CA GLY A 5 -15.64 -9.99 -8.76
C GLY A 5 -14.55 -9.62 -7.75
N LEU A 6 -14.15 -8.34 -7.71
CA LEU A 6 -13.19 -7.83 -6.73
C LEU A 6 -13.77 -7.86 -5.31
N LYS A 7 -15.02 -7.42 -5.14
CA LYS A 7 -15.70 -7.42 -3.84
C LYS A 7 -15.85 -8.82 -3.26
N GLU A 8 -16.18 -9.79 -4.09
CA GLU A 8 -16.34 -11.19 -3.65
C GLU A 8 -14.99 -11.80 -3.26
N PHE A 9 -13.94 -11.56 -4.03
CA PHE A 9 -12.60 -12.05 -3.74
C PHE A 9 -12.07 -11.47 -2.43
N PHE A 10 -12.05 -10.15 -2.27
CA PHE A 10 -11.52 -9.50 -1.08
C PHE A 10 -12.37 -9.77 0.16
N GLY A 11 -13.67 -9.94 0.01
CA GLY A 11 -14.55 -10.29 1.13
C GLY A 11 -14.27 -11.67 1.74
N LYS A 12 -13.72 -12.61 0.95
CA LYS A 12 -13.44 -13.99 1.39
C LYS A 12 -12.02 -14.22 1.92
N THR A 13 -11.04 -13.46 1.45
CA THR A 13 -9.61 -13.81 1.62
C THR A 13 -8.88 -13.02 2.68
N TRP A 14 -9.47 -11.98 3.25
CA TRP A 14 -8.73 -11.02 4.06
C TRP A 14 -9.03 -11.14 5.55
N ASN A 15 -8.23 -11.99 6.25
CA ASN A 15 -8.30 -12.17 7.69
C ASN A 15 -7.04 -11.70 8.44
N GLN A 16 -6.18 -10.87 7.83
CA GLN A 16 -4.97 -10.43 8.50
C GLN A 16 -5.27 -9.33 9.51
N THR A 17 -5.19 -9.67 10.77
CA THR A 17 -5.25 -8.73 11.90
C THR A 17 -3.87 -8.40 12.46
N GLU A 18 -2.81 -8.96 11.87
CA GLU A 18 -1.46 -8.73 12.34
C GLU A 18 -0.99 -7.33 12.02
N VAL A 19 -0.42 -6.69 13.02
CA VAL A 19 0.18 -5.35 12.91
C VAL A 19 1.70 -5.46 12.93
N ASP A 20 2.34 -4.63 12.11
CA ASP A 20 3.79 -4.49 12.09
C ASP A 20 4.22 -3.46 13.15
N PRO A 21 5.04 -3.83 14.15
CA PRO A 21 5.53 -2.90 15.15
C PRO A 21 6.24 -1.68 14.56
N HIS A 22 6.96 -1.86 13.46
CA HIS A 22 7.61 -0.75 12.76
C HIS A 22 6.60 0.28 12.24
N VAL A 23 5.46 -0.17 11.72
CA VAL A 23 4.38 0.73 11.30
C VAL A 23 3.80 1.47 12.50
N ILE A 24 3.57 0.77 13.63
CA ILE A 24 3.06 1.38 14.85
C ILE A 24 3.98 2.51 15.32
N ASP A 25 5.29 2.26 15.36
CA ASP A 25 6.28 3.26 15.78
C ASP A 25 6.23 4.53 14.92
N ILE A 26 6.04 4.37 13.61
CA ILE A 26 5.95 5.51 12.67
C ILE A 26 4.64 6.26 12.85
N ILE A 27 3.50 5.57 12.84
CA ILE A 27 2.18 6.21 12.84
C ILE A 27 1.80 6.83 14.17
N SER A 28 2.33 6.33 15.28
CA SER A 28 2.04 6.87 16.62
C SER A 28 2.51 8.32 16.80
N ASN A 29 3.49 8.76 16.02
CA ASN A 29 4.03 10.12 16.02
C ASN A 29 3.56 10.97 14.83
N ALA A 30 2.81 10.39 13.88
CA ALA A 30 2.34 11.09 12.70
C ALA A 30 1.12 11.99 13.01
N LYS A 31 1.07 13.16 12.36
CA LYS A 31 -0.07 14.08 12.51
C LYS A 31 -1.29 13.63 11.70
N SER A 32 -1.05 12.90 10.61
CA SER A 32 -2.08 12.40 9.71
C SER A 32 -1.61 11.16 8.98
N VAL A 33 -2.44 10.12 8.99
CA VAL A 33 -2.14 8.82 8.40
C VAL A 33 -3.29 8.38 7.48
N ILE A 34 -2.95 7.83 6.33
CA ILE A 34 -3.89 7.08 5.51
C ILE A 34 -3.45 5.62 5.39
N ASP A 35 -4.38 4.70 5.57
CA ASP A 35 -4.20 3.26 5.36
C ASP A 35 -5.01 2.85 4.13
N VAL A 36 -4.30 2.63 3.02
CA VAL A 36 -4.89 2.34 1.70
C VAL A 36 -5.00 0.83 1.51
N GLY A 37 -6.22 0.36 1.34
CA GLY A 37 -6.53 -1.06 1.37
C GLY A 37 -6.41 -1.59 2.80
N CYS A 38 -6.98 -0.88 3.77
CA CYS A 38 -6.79 -1.12 5.20
C CYS A 38 -7.35 -2.47 5.70
N GLY A 39 -8.16 -3.17 4.90
CA GLY A 39 -8.80 -4.41 5.32
C GLY A 39 -9.59 -4.23 6.61
N PHE A 40 -9.25 -4.99 7.64
CA PHE A 40 -9.87 -4.88 8.98
C PHE A 40 -9.47 -3.63 9.77
N ASN A 41 -8.71 -2.73 9.16
CA ASN A 41 -8.23 -1.48 9.78
C ASN A 41 -7.43 -1.70 11.08
N PRO A 42 -6.45 -2.63 11.08
CA PRO A 42 -5.79 -3.09 12.29
C PRO A 42 -4.92 -2.01 12.94
N TYR A 43 -4.50 -0.99 12.19
CA TYR A 43 -3.67 0.10 12.69
C TYR A 43 -4.47 1.23 13.35
N LYS A 44 -5.79 1.29 13.16
CA LYS A 44 -6.67 2.33 13.72
C LYS A 44 -6.53 2.53 15.23
N PRO A 45 -6.40 1.49 16.07
CA PRO A 45 -6.24 1.66 17.53
C PRO A 45 -4.96 2.39 17.94
N PHE A 46 -3.93 2.40 17.08
CA PHE A 46 -2.62 2.97 17.39
C PHE A 46 -2.45 4.42 16.90
N CYS A 47 -3.40 4.92 16.08
CA CYS A 47 -3.33 6.29 15.58
C CYS A 47 -4.74 6.88 15.42
N LYS A 48 -5.09 7.86 16.26
CA LYS A 48 -6.41 8.52 16.24
C LYS A 48 -6.67 9.25 14.92
N ASN A 49 -5.61 9.76 14.29
CA ASN A 49 -5.69 10.54 13.06
C ASN A 49 -5.52 9.69 11.80
N LEU A 50 -5.62 8.37 11.91
CA LEU A 50 -5.60 7.45 10.80
C LEU A 50 -6.97 7.41 10.12
N ILE A 51 -6.97 7.48 8.81
CA ILE A 51 -8.11 7.20 7.94
C ILE A 51 -7.83 5.91 7.18
N GLY A 52 -8.66 4.90 7.40
CA GLY A 52 -8.62 3.63 6.66
C GLY A 52 -9.59 3.65 5.49
N VAL A 53 -9.09 3.36 4.28
CA VAL A 53 -9.89 3.25 3.05
C VAL A 53 -9.76 1.84 2.49
N ASP A 54 -10.87 1.21 2.16
CA ASP A 54 -10.89 -0.13 1.57
C ASP A 54 -12.05 -0.26 0.58
N ILE A 55 -11.85 -1.06 -0.47
CA ILE A 55 -12.85 -1.20 -1.54
C ILE A 55 -14.10 -1.97 -1.07
N VAL A 56 -13.99 -2.78 -0.01
CA VAL A 56 -15.07 -3.70 0.38
C VAL A 56 -15.22 -3.89 1.88
N ASN A 57 -14.18 -3.68 2.68
CA ASN A 57 -14.20 -4.04 4.09
C ASN A 57 -15.00 -3.04 4.93
N LYS A 58 -16.00 -3.56 5.68
CA LYS A 58 -16.89 -2.74 6.54
C LYS A 58 -16.20 -2.17 7.78
N LYS A 59 -14.95 -2.52 8.07
CA LYS A 59 -14.14 -1.95 9.15
C LYS A 59 -13.34 -0.72 8.72
N ALA A 60 -13.27 -0.45 7.41
CA ALA A 60 -12.71 0.80 6.91
C ALA A 60 -13.54 2.01 7.35
N ASP A 61 -12.88 3.15 7.48
CA ASP A 61 -13.58 4.43 7.72
C ASP A 61 -14.35 4.86 6.45
N PHE A 62 -13.81 4.53 5.26
CA PHE A 62 -14.43 4.79 3.97
C PHE A 62 -14.37 3.54 3.09
N ILE A 63 -15.50 3.16 2.48
CA ILE A 63 -15.61 2.01 1.60
C ILE A 63 -15.72 2.50 0.16
N CYS A 64 -14.58 2.62 -0.53
CA CYS A 64 -14.48 3.03 -1.93
C CYS A 64 -13.12 2.64 -2.51
N ASP A 65 -13.00 2.68 -3.85
CA ASP A 65 -11.68 2.66 -4.49
C ASP A 65 -10.96 3.96 -4.14
N ILE A 66 -9.66 3.85 -3.83
CA ILE A 66 -8.84 4.99 -3.43
C ILE A 66 -8.84 6.12 -4.47
N ASN A 67 -8.96 5.81 -5.76
CA ASN A 67 -9.01 6.82 -6.81
C ASN A 67 -10.27 7.70 -6.76
N TYR A 68 -11.30 7.28 -6.04
CA TYR A 68 -12.54 8.02 -5.82
C TYR A 68 -12.68 8.55 -4.40
N PHE A 69 -11.62 8.42 -3.61
CA PHE A 69 -11.60 8.95 -2.25
C PHE A 69 -11.06 10.39 -2.25
N ASP A 70 -11.88 11.33 -1.82
CA ASP A 70 -11.47 12.71 -1.60
C ASP A 70 -11.17 12.92 -0.12
N PRO A 71 -9.91 13.23 0.25
CA PRO A 71 -9.55 13.49 1.63
C PRO A 71 -10.36 14.67 2.21
N PRO A 72 -10.87 14.56 3.45
CA PRO A 72 -11.57 15.65 4.08
C PRO A 72 -10.73 16.94 4.09
N GLU A 73 -11.34 18.08 3.74
CA GLU A 73 -10.71 19.42 3.79
C GLU A 73 -9.38 19.52 2.98
N ASN A 74 -9.24 18.73 1.90
CA ASN A 74 -8.00 18.64 1.12
C ASN A 74 -6.77 18.26 1.96
N LYS A 75 -6.97 17.48 2.99
CA LYS A 75 -5.93 17.05 3.92
C LYS A 75 -4.84 16.27 3.22
N LYS A 76 -3.58 16.64 3.46
CA LYS A 76 -2.41 15.85 3.08
C LYS A 76 -1.98 14.96 4.25
N PHE A 77 -1.47 13.77 3.92
CA PHE A 77 -1.06 12.78 4.90
C PHE A 77 0.47 12.76 5.07
N ASP A 78 0.94 12.67 6.30
CA ASP A 78 2.37 12.54 6.61
C ASP A 78 2.87 11.12 6.42
N VAL A 79 1.96 10.14 6.58
CA VAL A 79 2.26 8.73 6.39
C VAL A 79 1.15 8.08 5.57
N ALA A 80 1.52 7.29 4.58
CA ALA A 80 0.62 6.40 3.86
C ALA A 80 1.04 4.94 4.08
N ILE A 81 0.10 4.08 4.49
CA ILE A 81 0.28 2.64 4.59
C ILE A 81 -0.32 2.01 3.32
N CYS A 82 0.48 1.28 2.55
CA CYS A 82 0.08 0.60 1.32
C CYS A 82 0.42 -0.90 1.44
N TYR A 83 -0.11 -1.54 2.48
CA TYR A 83 0.16 -2.93 2.78
C TYR A 83 -0.83 -3.85 2.04
N GLY A 84 -0.36 -4.42 0.94
CA GLY A 84 -1.15 -5.38 0.18
C GLY A 84 -1.99 -4.80 -0.95
N ILE A 85 -1.89 -3.52 -1.27
CA ILE A 85 -2.63 -2.89 -2.37
C ILE A 85 -1.83 -2.85 -3.68
N LEU A 86 -0.53 -2.58 -3.65
CA LEU A 86 0.29 -2.36 -4.84
C LEU A 86 0.79 -3.63 -5.52
N HIS A 87 0.28 -4.80 -5.16
CA HIS A 87 0.63 -6.05 -5.82
C HIS A 87 -0.53 -6.68 -6.61
N PHE A 88 -1.58 -5.92 -6.87
CA PHE A 88 -2.70 -6.34 -7.69
C PHE A 88 -2.71 -5.64 -9.04
N ASN A 89 -3.28 -6.29 -10.05
CA ASN A 89 -3.49 -5.78 -11.40
C ASN A 89 -2.22 -5.41 -12.19
N SER A 90 -2.41 -4.61 -13.25
CA SER A 90 -1.33 -4.16 -14.13
C SER A 90 -0.44 -3.09 -13.50
N TYR A 91 0.72 -2.87 -14.08
CA TYR A 91 1.60 -1.77 -13.66
C TYR A 91 0.96 -0.40 -13.82
N ASP A 92 0.09 -0.21 -14.82
CA ASP A 92 -0.64 1.05 -14.98
C ASP A 92 -1.63 1.26 -13.82
N TRP A 93 -2.29 0.20 -13.37
CA TRP A 93 -3.15 0.25 -12.20
C TRP A 93 -2.36 0.60 -10.92
N ILE A 94 -1.16 0.03 -10.75
CA ILE A 94 -0.27 0.37 -9.63
C ILE A 94 0.16 1.84 -9.70
N ARG A 95 0.51 2.34 -10.90
CA ARG A 95 0.88 3.74 -11.13
C ARG A 95 -0.21 4.71 -10.70
N GLU A 96 -1.46 4.45 -11.08
CA GLU A 96 -2.59 5.31 -10.73
C GLU A 96 -2.76 5.43 -9.21
N ARG A 97 -2.68 4.29 -8.49
CA ARG A 97 -2.81 4.28 -7.02
C ARG A 97 -1.62 4.93 -6.33
N LEU A 98 -0.43 4.63 -6.79
CA LEU A 98 0.77 5.27 -6.25
C LEU A 98 0.75 6.78 -6.51
N LYS A 99 0.32 7.19 -7.71
CA LYS A 99 0.14 8.62 -8.03
C LYS A 99 -0.87 9.27 -7.10
N TRP A 100 -2.03 8.65 -6.87
CA TRP A 100 -3.02 9.17 -5.92
C TRP A 100 -2.41 9.35 -4.53
N VAL A 101 -1.69 8.35 -4.03
CA VAL A 101 -1.00 8.41 -2.72
C VAL A 101 -0.02 9.58 -2.69
N LEU A 102 0.79 9.75 -3.72
CA LEU A 102 1.78 10.83 -3.80
C LEU A 102 1.13 12.21 -3.86
N ASP A 103 0.04 12.34 -4.63
CA ASP A 103 -0.70 13.60 -4.75
C ASP A 103 -1.37 14.01 -3.43
N ASN A 104 -1.69 13.04 -2.55
CA ASN A 104 -2.39 13.28 -1.30
C ASN A 104 -1.49 13.17 -0.05
N THR A 105 -0.19 13.07 -0.22
CA THR A 105 0.78 13.09 0.87
C THR A 105 1.61 14.36 0.89
N THR A 106 2.13 14.73 2.07
CA THR A 106 3.02 15.88 2.24
C THR A 106 4.38 15.66 1.55
N ASP A 107 5.16 16.72 1.36
CA ASP A 107 6.48 16.61 0.69
C ASP A 107 7.49 15.77 1.49
N ASN A 108 7.31 15.67 2.79
CA ASN A 108 8.16 14.85 3.67
C ASN A 108 7.49 13.53 4.09
N ALA A 109 6.44 13.13 3.37
CA ALA A 109 5.68 11.94 3.73
C ALA A 109 6.51 10.66 3.59
N GLN A 110 6.23 9.72 4.47
CA GLN A 110 6.72 8.35 4.40
C GLN A 110 5.61 7.42 3.89
N ILE A 111 5.91 6.67 2.84
CA ILE A 111 4.96 5.76 2.22
C ILE A 111 5.45 4.34 2.48
N LEU A 112 4.72 3.62 3.33
CA LEU A 112 5.07 2.28 3.78
C LEU A 112 4.49 1.24 2.83
N ILE A 113 5.34 0.41 2.25
CA ILE A 113 4.98 -0.56 1.22
C ILE A 113 5.20 -1.98 1.71
N LYS A 114 4.23 -2.86 1.45
CA LYS A 114 4.36 -4.31 1.59
C LYS A 114 3.83 -4.98 0.33
N VAL A 115 4.65 -5.81 -0.30
CA VAL A 115 4.34 -6.45 -1.58
C VAL A 115 4.78 -7.91 -1.63
N ASN A 116 4.23 -8.66 -2.60
CA ASN A 116 4.68 -10.01 -2.88
C ASN A 116 6.02 -10.00 -3.60
N PRO A 117 6.98 -10.87 -3.21
CA PRO A 117 8.28 -10.95 -3.86
C PRO A 117 8.18 -11.61 -5.23
N SER A 118 9.05 -11.19 -6.16
CA SER A 118 9.32 -11.94 -7.39
C SER A 118 10.13 -13.19 -7.09
N SER A 119 9.86 -14.26 -7.83
CA SER A 119 10.69 -15.46 -7.83
C SER A 119 11.96 -15.29 -8.70
N LYS A 120 12.01 -14.24 -9.50
CA LYS A 120 13.15 -13.90 -10.38
C LYS A 120 13.82 -12.65 -9.84
N GLU A 121 15.13 -12.74 -9.59
CA GLU A 121 15.90 -11.63 -9.04
C GLU A 121 15.94 -10.42 -9.98
N ASP A 122 15.95 -10.64 -11.29
CA ASP A 122 16.18 -9.59 -12.28
C ASP A 122 14.89 -9.04 -12.94
N GLN A 123 13.75 -9.65 -12.68
CA GLN A 123 12.50 -9.24 -13.33
C GLN A 123 11.32 -9.30 -12.37
N ALA A 124 10.59 -8.21 -12.26
CA ALA A 124 9.27 -8.23 -11.69
C ALA A 124 8.33 -9.04 -12.60
N GLU A 125 7.46 -9.81 -11.99
CA GLU A 125 6.52 -10.66 -12.71
C GLU A 125 5.11 -10.10 -12.60
N GLU A 126 4.46 -9.96 -13.74
CA GLU A 126 3.03 -9.73 -13.81
C GLU A 126 2.32 -11.08 -13.99
N LEU A 127 1.68 -11.57 -12.95
CA LEU A 127 1.05 -12.89 -12.95
C LEU A 127 -0.47 -12.78 -12.89
N ARG A 128 -1.13 -13.42 -13.85
CA ARG A 128 -2.57 -13.63 -13.78
C ARG A 128 -2.86 -14.90 -12.97
N SER A 129 -3.55 -14.77 -11.84
CA SER A 129 -3.89 -15.90 -10.98
C SER A 129 -5.31 -16.41 -11.17
N SER A 130 -6.18 -15.58 -11.75
CA SER A 130 -7.56 -15.92 -12.08
C SER A 130 -8.06 -15.03 -13.22
N ASP A 131 -9.26 -15.31 -13.75
CA ASP A 131 -9.89 -14.47 -14.77
C ASP A 131 -10.31 -13.09 -14.24
N VAL A 132 -10.26 -12.88 -12.92
CA VAL A 132 -10.74 -11.68 -12.26
C VAL A 132 -9.60 -10.82 -11.71
N ILE A 133 -8.53 -11.43 -11.21
CA ILE A 133 -7.47 -10.73 -10.49
C ILE A 133 -6.10 -11.13 -10.99
N TRP A 134 -5.30 -10.13 -11.26
CA TRP A 134 -3.88 -10.26 -11.58
C TRP A 134 -3.07 -9.93 -10.35
N PHE A 135 -2.00 -10.70 -10.11
CA PHE A 135 -1.03 -10.41 -9.08
C PHE A 135 0.27 -9.98 -9.71
N ASN A 136 0.81 -8.88 -9.21
CA ASN A 136 2.17 -8.47 -9.47
C ASN A 136 3.10 -9.01 -8.41
N ARG A 137 4.32 -9.33 -8.82
CA ARG A 137 5.42 -9.64 -7.94
C ARG A 137 6.50 -8.61 -8.09
N TRP A 138 7.06 -8.22 -6.98
CA TRP A 138 8.02 -7.15 -6.90
C TRP A 138 9.43 -7.67 -6.63
N ASN A 139 10.41 -6.98 -7.19
CA ASN A 139 11.80 -7.03 -6.80
C ASN A 139 12.32 -5.61 -6.53
N HIS A 140 13.56 -5.49 -6.10
CA HIS A 140 14.17 -4.19 -5.83
C HIS A 140 14.22 -3.31 -7.10
N GLY A 141 14.45 -3.91 -8.28
CA GLY A 141 14.47 -3.19 -9.55
C GLY A 141 13.13 -2.53 -9.88
N LEU A 142 11.99 -3.20 -9.65
CA LEU A 142 10.67 -2.59 -9.86
C LEU A 142 10.41 -1.45 -8.86
N ALA A 143 10.79 -1.64 -7.59
CA ALA A 143 10.66 -0.58 -6.59
C ALA A 143 11.50 0.64 -6.99
N GLN A 144 12.73 0.44 -7.45
CA GLN A 144 13.61 1.49 -7.93
C GLN A 144 13.06 2.19 -9.18
N HIS A 145 12.49 1.43 -10.12
CA HIS A 145 11.86 1.98 -11.32
C HIS A 145 10.72 2.95 -10.99
N PHE A 146 9.83 2.58 -10.06
CA PHE A 146 8.78 3.51 -9.60
C PHE A 146 9.37 4.70 -8.82
N ALA A 147 10.43 4.49 -8.06
CA ALA A 147 11.12 5.58 -7.36
C ALA A 147 11.67 6.62 -8.36
N GLU A 148 12.29 6.19 -9.46
CA GLU A 148 12.80 7.07 -10.52
C GLU A 148 11.69 7.85 -11.21
N ILE A 149 10.57 7.19 -11.58
CA ILE A 149 9.42 7.83 -12.23
C ILE A 149 8.86 8.98 -11.39
N TYR A 150 8.80 8.80 -10.07
CA TYR A 150 8.12 9.72 -9.16
C TYR A 150 9.06 10.56 -8.28
N ASN A 151 10.36 10.55 -8.56
CA ASN A 151 11.37 11.26 -7.78
C ASN A 151 11.31 10.90 -6.29
N LEU A 152 11.40 9.59 -6.03
CA LEU A 152 11.37 9.01 -4.69
C LEU A 152 12.71 8.34 -4.38
N GLU A 153 12.95 8.11 -3.10
CA GLU A 153 14.00 7.25 -2.60
C GLU A 153 13.40 5.97 -2.02
N VAL A 154 14.00 4.81 -2.35
CA VAL A 154 13.67 3.52 -1.73
C VAL A 154 14.46 3.41 -0.43
N TRP A 155 13.76 3.27 0.67
CA TRP A 155 14.34 3.24 2.00
C TRP A 155 13.92 1.97 2.75
N ASN A 156 14.75 1.48 3.67
CA ASN A 156 14.42 0.36 4.56
C ASN A 156 13.98 -0.92 3.84
N TRP A 157 14.56 -1.25 2.70
CA TRP A 157 14.25 -2.51 2.02
C TRP A 157 14.57 -3.70 2.91
N ARG A 158 13.56 -4.56 3.16
CA ARG A 158 13.71 -5.75 3.98
C ARG A 158 12.81 -6.89 3.53
N GLU A 159 13.28 -8.09 3.75
CA GLU A 159 12.47 -9.29 3.70
C GLU A 159 11.72 -9.47 5.01
N TRP A 160 10.50 -9.93 4.90
CA TRP A 160 9.67 -10.25 6.04
C TRP A 160 8.88 -11.54 5.77
N ARG A 161 8.87 -12.47 6.74
CA ARG A 161 8.04 -13.66 6.65
C ARG A 161 6.79 -13.47 7.50
N ASN A 162 5.65 -13.76 6.86
CA ASN A 162 4.37 -13.71 7.55
C ASN A 162 4.32 -14.86 8.57
N PRO A 163 4.19 -14.58 9.87
CA PRO A 163 4.17 -15.63 10.90
C PRO A 163 2.96 -16.55 10.84
N LEU A 164 1.90 -16.18 10.10
CA LEU A 164 0.71 -17.01 9.97
C LEU A 164 0.85 -18.12 8.92
N ASP A 165 1.58 -17.88 7.84
CA ASP A 165 1.67 -18.78 6.69
C ASP A 165 3.10 -18.94 6.13
N ASP A 166 4.11 -18.40 6.83
CA ASP A 166 5.53 -18.36 6.43
C ASP A 166 5.79 -17.74 5.05
N SER A 167 4.81 -17.07 4.46
CA SER A 167 4.96 -16.46 3.15
C SER A 167 5.92 -15.28 3.20
N LEU A 168 6.86 -15.23 2.24
CA LEU A 168 7.78 -14.11 2.10
C LEU A 168 7.06 -12.87 1.58
N ARG A 169 7.42 -11.71 2.09
CA ARG A 169 7.00 -10.38 1.62
C ARG A 169 8.22 -9.46 1.57
N TYR A 170 8.20 -8.50 0.66
CA TYR A 170 9.11 -7.36 0.73
C TYR A 170 8.40 -6.19 1.40
N LYS A 171 9.10 -5.54 2.33
CA LYS A 171 8.69 -4.31 2.98
C LYS A 171 9.74 -3.25 2.73
N PHE A 172 9.31 -2.06 2.37
CA PHE A 172 10.17 -0.90 2.16
C PHE A 172 9.36 0.39 2.28
N ASP A 173 10.06 1.49 2.34
CA ASP A 173 9.47 2.82 2.41
C ASP A 173 9.83 3.60 1.16
N TYR A 174 8.89 4.35 0.61
CA TYR A 174 9.20 5.45 -0.30
C TYR A 174 9.24 6.76 0.48
N ARG A 175 10.24 7.58 0.17
CA ARG A 175 10.36 8.95 0.64
C ARG A 175 10.44 9.88 -0.55
N LYS A 176 9.71 10.97 -0.52
CA LYS A 176 9.84 12.01 -1.53
C LYS A 176 11.22 12.67 -1.40
N ILE A 177 11.93 12.79 -2.51
CA ILE A 177 13.17 13.55 -2.54
C ILE A 177 12.76 15.03 -2.54
N GLY A 178 12.95 15.71 -1.41
CA GLY A 178 12.65 17.14 -1.31
C GLY A 178 13.44 17.89 -2.37
N HIS A 179 12.80 18.77 -3.10
CA HIS A 179 13.52 19.77 -3.89
C HIS A 179 14.29 20.62 -2.90
N GLY A 180 15.60 20.32 -2.76
CA GLY A 180 16.50 21.15 -1.96
C GLY A 180 16.35 22.60 -2.43
N LEU A 181 16.12 23.48 -1.48
CA LEU A 181 16.12 24.93 -1.66
C LEU A 181 17.46 25.40 -2.19
#